data_097bea6efaa99f0b461fb5816ea9580f
#
_entry.id   097bea6efaa99f0b461fb5816ea9580f
#
_cell.length_a   1.000
_cell.length_b   1.000
_cell.length_c   1.000
_cell.angle_alpha   90.00
_cell.angle_beta   90.00
_cell.angle_gamma   90.00
#
_symmetry.space_group_name_H-M   'P 1'
#
loop_
_entity.id
_entity.type
_entity.pdbx_description
1 polymer ?
#
loop_
_entity_poly.entity_id
_entity_poly.type
_entity_poly.pdbx_seq_one_letter_code
_entity_poly.pdbx_strand_id
1 'polypeptide(L)'
;MSQLKQIGAMTRLNIRLQLTDPAPTLILTVIPLVLIPFMMPAFKSMLLADGYTGVTGAEQAVPSIAILFSFLAVQNIIGSFFNERSWGTWERLEASPTSRASILTGKALVAFLMQTVQIAVVLALGALIFGYRPTGSLVALAAILLSFSAVLSALGVALALWSRSRDAALSLSNIIGMLAAGIGGSFSTVSSFPDWAQHAARLSPAYWAITAIHEVSLDGAGLADVGVRIGVLWGFFAVIAGLALVQFRYHRE
;
A
#
# COMPACT_ATOMS: atom_id res chain seq x y z
N MET A 1 -32.49 4.97 -4.02
CA MET A 1 -31.33 4.98 -4.96
C MET A 1 -30.72 3.58 -4.96
N SER A 2 -30.24 3.07 -6.12
CA SER A 2 -29.54 1.78 -6.13
C SER A 2 -28.22 1.87 -5.35
N GLN A 3 -27.77 0.77 -4.74
CA GLN A 3 -26.52 0.72 -3.96
C GLN A 3 -25.30 1.23 -4.77
N LEU A 4 -25.22 0.91 -6.07
CA LEU A 4 -24.18 1.38 -6.97
C LEU A 4 -24.15 2.91 -7.08
N LYS A 5 -25.30 3.58 -7.15
CA LYS A 5 -25.38 5.06 -7.18
C LYS A 5 -24.90 5.66 -5.84
N GLN A 6 -25.20 5.02 -4.72
CA GLN A 6 -24.74 5.45 -3.39
C GLN A 6 -23.23 5.31 -3.27
N ILE A 7 -22.65 4.17 -3.67
CA ILE A 7 -21.19 3.94 -3.68
C ILE A 7 -20.51 4.98 -4.56
N GLY A 8 -21.01 5.21 -5.77
CA GLY A 8 -20.44 6.21 -6.70
C GLY A 8 -20.48 7.63 -6.13
N ALA A 9 -21.58 8.03 -5.47
CA ALA A 9 -21.67 9.33 -4.82
C ALA A 9 -20.67 9.47 -3.67
N MET A 10 -20.53 8.44 -2.82
CA MET A 10 -19.57 8.43 -1.72
C MET A 10 -18.13 8.45 -2.23
N THR A 11 -17.81 7.69 -3.27
CA THR A 11 -16.49 7.71 -3.92
C THR A 11 -16.16 9.12 -4.42
N ARG A 12 -17.07 9.75 -5.15
CA ARG A 12 -16.89 11.12 -5.67
C ARG A 12 -16.68 12.15 -4.56
N LEU A 13 -17.45 12.05 -3.47
CA LEU A 13 -17.31 12.92 -2.31
C LEU A 13 -15.93 12.77 -1.68
N ASN A 14 -15.49 11.54 -1.40
CA ASN A 14 -14.21 11.28 -0.75
C ASN A 14 -13.02 11.69 -1.64
N ILE A 15 -13.09 11.48 -2.97
CA ILE A 15 -12.08 11.98 -3.89
C ILE A 15 -11.98 13.52 -3.80
N ARG A 16 -13.10 14.23 -3.80
CA ARG A 16 -13.09 15.69 -3.69
C ARG A 16 -12.47 16.15 -2.38
N LEU A 17 -12.81 15.52 -1.24
CA LEU A 17 -12.24 15.84 0.06
C LEU A 17 -10.71 15.64 0.06
N GLN A 18 -10.22 14.55 -0.53
CA GLN A 18 -8.80 14.28 -0.64
C GLN A 18 -8.06 15.30 -1.53
N LEU A 19 -8.71 15.77 -2.61
CA LEU A 19 -8.14 16.79 -3.49
C LEU A 19 -8.17 18.19 -2.88
N THR A 20 -9.00 18.43 -1.86
CA THR A 20 -9.06 19.72 -1.14
C THR A 20 -7.84 19.91 -0.23
N ASP A 21 -7.31 18.82 0.34
CA ASP A 21 -6.05 18.84 1.11
C ASP A 21 -5.09 17.77 0.55
N PRO A 22 -4.35 18.08 -0.54
CA PRO A 22 -3.42 17.15 -1.16
C PRO A 22 -2.08 17.03 -0.42
N ALA A 23 -1.81 17.92 0.56
CA ALA A 23 -0.51 18.03 1.21
C ALA A 23 0.00 16.70 1.81
N PRO A 24 -0.80 15.91 2.56
CA PRO A 24 -0.33 14.63 3.10
C PRO A 24 0.09 13.65 2.00
N THR A 25 -0.67 13.57 0.91
CA THR A 25 -0.37 12.68 -0.21
C THR A 25 0.88 13.15 -0.97
N LEU A 26 1.03 14.46 -1.19
CA LEU A 26 2.22 15.03 -1.83
C LEU A 26 3.48 14.79 -1.02
N ILE A 27 3.44 15.00 0.30
CA ILE A 27 4.58 14.76 1.21
C ILE A 27 5.01 13.30 1.10
N LEU A 28 4.08 12.35 1.20
CA LEU A 28 4.34 10.91 1.13
C LEU A 28 4.73 10.44 -0.29
N THR A 29 4.63 11.29 -1.30
CA THR A 29 5.12 11.03 -2.65
C THR A 29 6.50 11.66 -2.88
N VAL A 30 6.73 12.86 -2.37
CA VAL A 30 8.00 13.60 -2.58
C VAL A 30 9.12 13.06 -1.71
N ILE A 31 8.86 12.76 -0.43
CA ILE A 31 9.89 12.24 0.48
C ILE A 31 10.56 10.97 -0.05
N PRO A 32 9.83 9.95 -0.55
CA PRO A 32 10.43 8.79 -1.22
C PRO A 32 11.44 9.17 -2.29
N LEU A 33 11.07 10.10 -3.18
CA LEU A 33 11.93 10.52 -4.28
C LEU A 33 13.23 11.18 -3.81
N VAL A 34 13.18 11.91 -2.68
CA VAL A 34 14.37 12.48 -2.07
C VAL A 34 15.25 11.40 -1.44
N LEU A 35 14.68 10.35 -0.87
CA LEU A 35 15.42 9.29 -0.19
C LEU A 35 16.06 8.27 -1.13
N ILE A 36 15.43 8.00 -2.29
CA ILE A 36 15.90 7.01 -3.26
C ILE A 36 17.39 7.18 -3.60
N PRO A 37 17.90 8.35 -4.02
CA PRO A 37 19.30 8.49 -4.44
C PRO A 37 20.29 8.19 -3.32
N PHE A 38 19.93 8.42 -2.05
CA PHE A 38 20.78 8.09 -0.91
C PHE A 38 20.83 6.59 -0.62
N MET A 39 19.77 5.85 -0.99
CA MET A 39 19.72 4.40 -0.80
C MET A 39 20.31 3.62 -1.99
N MET A 40 20.35 4.20 -3.18
CA MET A 40 20.83 3.53 -4.39
C MET A 40 22.25 2.92 -4.24
N PRO A 41 23.27 3.59 -3.64
CA PRO A 41 24.58 3.01 -3.50
C PRO A 41 24.60 1.74 -2.64
N ALA A 42 23.83 1.73 -1.55
CA ALA A 42 23.71 0.57 -0.68
C ALA A 42 23.02 -0.59 -1.39
N PHE A 43 21.90 -0.34 -2.05
CA PHE A 43 21.19 -1.39 -2.81
C PHE A 43 22.00 -1.89 -4.01
N LYS A 44 22.78 -1.01 -4.66
CA LYS A 44 23.71 -1.43 -5.72
C LYS A 44 24.71 -2.46 -5.20
N SER A 45 25.32 -2.20 -4.04
CA SER A 45 26.30 -3.13 -3.46
C SER A 45 25.67 -4.48 -3.08
N MET A 46 24.42 -4.47 -2.59
CA MET A 46 23.68 -5.69 -2.27
C MET A 46 23.35 -6.51 -3.53
N LEU A 47 22.83 -5.84 -4.58
CA LEU A 47 22.52 -6.51 -5.86
C LEU A 47 23.75 -7.10 -6.52
N LEU A 48 24.93 -6.42 -6.44
CA LEU A 48 26.18 -6.96 -6.94
C LEU A 48 26.62 -8.18 -6.14
N ALA A 49 26.39 -8.21 -4.82
CA ALA A 49 26.68 -9.38 -3.99
C ALA A 49 25.72 -10.56 -4.30
N ASP A 50 24.48 -10.27 -4.70
CA ASP A 50 23.51 -11.28 -5.16
C ASP A 50 23.79 -11.76 -6.61
N GLY A 51 24.86 -11.25 -7.27
CA GLY A 51 25.31 -11.70 -8.58
C GLY A 51 24.75 -10.91 -9.77
N TYR A 52 23.97 -9.87 -9.57
CA TYR A 52 23.49 -9.01 -10.65
C TYR A 52 24.59 -8.10 -11.17
N THR A 53 24.66 -7.88 -12.48
CA THR A 53 25.65 -7.02 -13.13
C THR A 53 24.95 -5.88 -13.88
N GLY A 54 25.63 -4.73 -14.00
CA GLY A 54 25.08 -3.59 -14.73
C GLY A 54 23.96 -2.85 -14.00
N VAL A 55 23.73 -3.15 -12.71
CA VAL A 55 22.69 -2.51 -11.89
C VAL A 55 23.13 -1.15 -11.35
N THR A 56 22.18 -0.26 -11.19
CA THR A 56 22.38 1.09 -10.64
C THR A 56 22.03 1.17 -9.16
N GLY A 57 21.23 0.21 -8.67
CA GLY A 57 20.61 0.20 -7.36
C GLY A 57 19.19 0.80 -7.37
N ALA A 58 18.79 1.50 -8.45
CA ALA A 58 17.43 2.00 -8.60
C ALA A 58 16.43 0.85 -8.70
N GLU A 59 16.82 -0.29 -9.25
CA GLU A 59 16.01 -1.49 -9.46
C GLU A 59 15.44 -2.04 -8.16
N GLN A 60 16.16 -1.86 -7.05
CA GLN A 60 15.71 -2.21 -5.70
C GLN A 60 15.25 -1.00 -4.90
N ALA A 61 15.98 0.14 -4.96
CA ALA A 61 15.70 1.31 -4.15
C ALA A 61 14.30 1.88 -4.44
N VAL A 62 13.94 2.01 -5.72
CA VAL A 62 12.67 2.62 -6.14
C VAL A 62 11.48 1.81 -5.62
N PRO A 63 11.34 0.50 -5.89
CA PRO A 63 10.21 -0.27 -5.38
C PRO A 63 10.22 -0.41 -3.85
N SER A 64 11.38 -0.61 -3.22
CA SER A 64 11.49 -0.80 -1.77
C SER A 64 11.02 0.44 -1.01
N ILE A 65 11.47 1.62 -1.41
CA ILE A 65 11.06 2.88 -0.79
C ILE A 65 9.59 3.20 -1.12
N ALA A 66 9.12 2.90 -2.35
CA ALA A 66 7.70 3.05 -2.68
C ALA A 66 6.80 2.19 -1.78
N ILE A 67 7.16 0.93 -1.54
CA ILE A 67 6.44 0.01 -0.66
C ILE A 67 6.45 0.51 0.79
N LEU A 68 7.60 0.94 1.32
CA LEU A 68 7.72 1.50 2.67
C LEU A 68 6.78 2.69 2.87
N PHE A 69 6.82 3.67 1.96
CA PHE A 69 5.99 4.86 2.07
C PHE A 69 4.52 4.59 1.80
N SER A 70 4.19 3.52 1.09
CA SER A 70 2.81 3.07 0.94
C SER A 70 2.22 2.56 2.24
N PHE A 71 2.99 1.90 3.10
CA PHE A 71 2.55 1.59 4.46
C PHE A 71 2.31 2.85 5.30
N LEU A 72 3.20 3.84 5.20
CA LEU A 72 3.00 5.12 5.90
C LEU A 72 1.75 5.86 5.41
N ALA A 73 1.41 5.73 4.13
CA ALA A 73 0.22 6.34 3.55
C ALA A 73 -1.11 5.72 4.04
N VAL A 74 -1.08 4.55 4.69
CA VAL A 74 -2.24 3.96 5.37
C VAL A 74 -2.83 4.93 6.41
N GLN A 75 -2.02 5.83 6.98
CA GLN A 75 -2.48 6.87 7.90
C GLN A 75 -3.52 7.80 7.27
N ASN A 76 -3.41 8.11 5.96
CA ASN A 76 -4.39 8.94 5.25
C ASN A 76 -5.76 8.26 5.19
N ILE A 77 -5.76 6.92 5.06
CA ILE A 77 -7.00 6.12 5.07
C ILE A 77 -7.64 6.21 6.45
N ILE A 78 -6.88 5.98 7.52
CA ILE A 78 -7.33 6.09 8.91
C ILE A 78 -7.87 7.50 9.16
N GLY A 79 -7.12 8.54 8.76
CA GLY A 79 -7.52 9.93 8.89
C GLY A 79 -8.89 10.21 8.26
N SER A 80 -9.17 9.65 7.08
CA SER A 80 -10.46 9.84 6.41
C SER A 80 -11.67 9.34 7.21
N PHE A 81 -11.50 8.31 8.05
CA PHE A 81 -12.55 7.80 8.93
C PHE A 81 -12.73 8.66 10.18
N PHE A 82 -11.64 9.04 10.82
CA PHE A 82 -11.70 9.79 12.09
C PHE A 82 -12.01 11.27 11.89
N ASN A 83 -11.59 11.91 10.80
CA ASN A 83 -11.88 13.31 10.51
C ASN A 83 -13.39 13.55 10.37
N GLU A 84 -14.14 12.65 9.73
CA GLU A 84 -15.59 12.79 9.61
C GLU A 84 -16.29 12.71 10.96
N ARG A 85 -15.77 11.90 11.89
CA ARG A 85 -16.30 11.87 13.27
C ARG A 85 -16.01 13.17 14.02
N SER A 86 -14.79 13.71 13.89
CA SER A 86 -14.38 14.95 14.55
C SER A 86 -15.10 16.20 14.01
N TRP A 87 -15.50 16.19 12.73
CA TRP A 87 -16.22 17.30 12.09
C TRP A 87 -17.74 17.20 12.24
N GLY A 88 -18.27 16.16 12.94
CA GLY A 88 -19.71 15.94 13.08
C GLY A 88 -20.42 15.60 11.76
N THR A 89 -19.67 15.29 10.72
CA THR A 89 -20.23 14.92 9.41
C THR A 89 -20.67 13.47 9.36
N TRP A 90 -20.15 12.63 10.27
CA TRP A 90 -20.54 11.22 10.38
C TRP A 90 -22.02 11.04 10.69
N GLU A 91 -22.56 11.79 11.67
CA GLU A 91 -23.97 11.76 12.05
C GLU A 91 -24.88 12.17 10.88
N ARG A 92 -24.44 13.15 10.07
CA ARG A 92 -25.17 13.58 8.87
C ARG A 92 -25.16 12.50 7.78
N LEU A 93 -24.06 11.72 7.67
CA LEU A 93 -23.98 10.57 6.75
C LEU A 93 -24.90 9.44 7.21
N GLU A 94 -24.96 9.15 8.51
CA GLU A 94 -25.87 8.15 9.09
C GLU A 94 -27.33 8.53 8.96
N ALA A 95 -27.67 9.81 9.05
CA ALA A 95 -29.04 10.32 8.84
C ALA A 95 -29.44 10.33 7.34
N SER A 96 -28.49 10.13 6.42
CA SER A 96 -28.78 10.07 4.99
C SER A 96 -29.38 8.70 4.60
N PRO A 97 -30.12 8.61 3.48
CA PRO A 97 -30.65 7.35 2.99
C PRO A 97 -29.56 6.40 2.44
N THR A 98 -28.28 6.65 2.74
CA THR A 98 -27.15 5.86 2.29
C THR A 98 -26.84 4.75 3.29
N SER A 99 -26.71 3.51 2.83
CA SER A 99 -26.38 2.40 3.72
C SER A 99 -24.95 2.52 4.26
N ARG A 100 -24.74 2.12 5.52
CA ARG A 100 -23.39 2.07 6.13
C ARG A 100 -22.40 1.26 5.29
N ALA A 101 -22.86 0.18 4.67
CA ALA A 101 -22.07 -0.64 3.77
C ALA A 101 -21.61 0.15 2.52
N SER A 102 -22.50 0.97 1.93
CA SER A 102 -22.16 1.83 0.79
C SER A 102 -21.15 2.90 1.16
N ILE A 103 -21.24 3.46 2.37
CA ILE A 103 -20.26 4.43 2.90
C ILE A 103 -18.89 3.76 3.03
N LEU A 104 -18.82 2.60 3.69
CA LEU A 104 -17.59 1.86 3.90
C LEU A 104 -16.94 1.45 2.57
N THR A 105 -17.72 0.89 1.65
CA THR A 105 -17.23 0.46 0.33
C THR A 105 -16.73 1.65 -0.48
N GLY A 106 -17.43 2.79 -0.46
CA GLY A 106 -16.99 4.01 -1.13
C GLY A 106 -15.66 4.52 -0.60
N LYS A 107 -15.46 4.51 0.72
CA LYS A 107 -14.18 4.88 1.37
C LYS A 107 -13.06 3.89 1.03
N ALA A 108 -13.34 2.60 1.11
CA ALA A 108 -12.36 1.56 0.79
C ALA A 108 -11.91 1.66 -0.69
N LEU A 109 -12.83 1.95 -1.61
CA LEU A 109 -12.51 2.13 -3.02
C LEU A 109 -11.62 3.36 -3.25
N VAL A 110 -11.91 4.50 -2.59
CA VAL A 110 -11.05 5.69 -2.67
C VAL A 110 -9.68 5.40 -2.07
N ALA A 111 -9.62 4.74 -0.92
CA ALA A 111 -8.37 4.31 -0.30
C ALA A 111 -7.51 3.46 -1.25
N PHE A 112 -8.13 2.47 -1.89
CA PHE A 112 -7.50 1.61 -2.89
C PHE A 112 -6.96 2.41 -4.09
N LEU A 113 -7.77 3.32 -4.66
CA LEU A 113 -7.36 4.14 -5.79
C LEU A 113 -6.20 5.08 -5.44
N MET A 114 -6.30 5.77 -4.30
CA MET A 114 -5.24 6.68 -3.85
C MET A 114 -3.93 5.95 -3.58
N GLN A 115 -3.99 4.78 -2.96
CA GLN A 115 -2.82 3.94 -2.70
C GLN A 115 -2.17 3.48 -4.00
N THR A 116 -2.99 3.02 -4.96
CA THR A 116 -2.50 2.60 -6.29
C THR A 116 -1.84 3.76 -7.04
N VAL A 117 -2.49 4.93 -7.06
CA VAL A 117 -1.94 6.13 -7.72
C VAL A 117 -0.63 6.54 -7.07
N GLN A 118 -0.55 6.57 -5.75
CA GLN A 118 0.67 6.96 -5.05
C GLN A 118 1.86 6.04 -5.40
N ILE A 119 1.69 4.72 -5.31
CA ILE A 119 2.76 3.77 -5.65
C ILE A 119 3.15 3.92 -7.12
N ALA A 120 2.16 3.99 -8.02
CA ALA A 120 2.41 4.13 -9.45
C ALA A 120 3.17 5.42 -9.79
N VAL A 121 2.83 6.53 -9.14
CA VAL A 121 3.52 7.82 -9.32
C VAL A 121 4.96 7.74 -8.83
N VAL A 122 5.22 7.13 -7.66
CA VAL A 122 6.61 6.98 -7.15
C VAL A 122 7.43 6.11 -8.09
N LEU A 123 6.89 5.00 -8.61
CA LEU A 123 7.59 4.15 -9.56
C LEU A 123 7.83 4.86 -10.91
N ALA A 124 6.83 5.58 -11.43
CA ALA A 124 6.94 6.31 -12.68
C ALA A 124 7.98 7.45 -12.59
N LEU A 125 7.95 8.23 -11.50
CA LEU A 125 8.96 9.26 -11.25
C LEU A 125 10.34 8.64 -10.97
N GLY A 126 10.40 7.49 -10.30
CA GLY A 126 11.60 6.70 -10.13
C GLY A 126 12.21 6.26 -11.46
N ALA A 127 11.37 5.87 -12.42
CA ALA A 127 11.80 5.55 -13.78
C ALA A 127 12.35 6.77 -14.53
N LEU A 128 11.68 7.92 -14.41
CA LEU A 128 12.07 9.15 -15.09
C LEU A 128 13.33 9.80 -14.51
N ILE A 129 13.46 9.83 -13.19
CA ILE A 129 14.52 10.58 -12.50
C ILE A 129 15.74 9.72 -12.25
N PHE A 130 15.57 8.45 -11.83
CA PHE A 130 16.66 7.57 -11.38
C PHE A 130 16.97 6.44 -12.36
N GLY A 131 16.28 6.39 -13.51
CA GLY A 131 16.53 5.38 -14.54
C GLY A 131 16.04 3.99 -14.16
N TYR A 132 15.09 3.87 -13.23
CA TYR A 132 14.44 2.59 -12.94
C TYR A 132 13.73 2.06 -14.19
N ARG A 133 14.15 0.92 -14.70
CA ARG A 133 13.60 0.32 -15.92
C ARG A 133 13.30 -1.15 -15.68
N PRO A 134 12.04 -1.51 -15.40
CA PRO A 134 11.66 -2.92 -15.31
C PRO A 134 11.87 -3.58 -16.68
N THR A 135 12.57 -4.72 -16.69
CA THR A 135 12.88 -5.46 -17.92
C THR A 135 11.75 -6.40 -18.34
N GLY A 136 10.86 -6.73 -17.38
CA GLY A 136 9.75 -7.65 -17.58
C GLY A 136 8.42 -6.97 -17.91
N SER A 137 7.33 -7.67 -17.62
CA SER A 137 5.99 -7.27 -18.02
C SER A 137 5.43 -6.11 -17.18
N LEU A 138 5.09 -4.98 -17.81
CA LEU A 138 4.37 -3.88 -17.15
C LEU A 138 2.97 -4.29 -16.66
N VAL A 139 2.33 -5.27 -17.32
CA VAL A 139 1.03 -5.82 -16.87
C VAL A 139 1.22 -6.58 -15.56
N ALA A 140 2.30 -7.36 -15.43
CA ALA A 140 2.65 -8.02 -14.16
C ALA A 140 2.89 -6.99 -13.06
N LEU A 141 3.68 -5.95 -13.35
CA LEU A 141 3.92 -4.85 -12.41
C LEU A 141 2.60 -4.19 -11.95
N ALA A 142 1.72 -3.84 -12.89
CA ALA A 142 0.42 -3.27 -12.56
C ALA A 142 -0.44 -4.21 -11.69
N ALA A 143 -0.45 -5.51 -11.98
CA ALA A 143 -1.19 -6.50 -11.19
C ALA A 143 -0.64 -6.62 -9.75
N ILE A 144 0.68 -6.56 -9.56
CA ILE A 144 1.32 -6.53 -8.24
C ILE A 144 0.90 -5.27 -7.48
N LEU A 145 0.99 -4.09 -8.11
CA LEU A 145 0.61 -2.82 -7.48
C LEU A 145 -0.84 -2.80 -7.04
N LEU A 146 -1.75 -3.28 -7.89
CA LEU A 146 -3.18 -3.38 -7.57
C LEU A 146 -3.42 -4.34 -6.39
N SER A 147 -2.78 -5.50 -6.41
CA SER A 147 -2.92 -6.49 -5.33
C SER A 147 -2.39 -5.96 -4.00
N PHE A 148 -1.24 -5.31 -4.01
CA PHE A 148 -0.64 -4.72 -2.81
C PHE A 148 -1.45 -3.52 -2.29
N SER A 149 -1.93 -2.65 -3.18
CA SER A 149 -2.82 -1.53 -2.81
C SER A 149 -4.12 -2.02 -2.17
N ALA A 150 -4.67 -3.15 -2.63
CA ALA A 150 -5.84 -3.77 -2.01
C ALA A 150 -5.55 -4.20 -0.57
N VAL A 151 -4.39 -4.84 -0.32
CA VAL A 151 -3.96 -5.22 1.04
C VAL A 151 -3.89 -4.00 1.95
N LEU A 152 -3.20 -2.93 1.53
CA LEU A 152 -3.03 -1.72 2.33
C LEU A 152 -4.35 -0.96 2.57
N SER A 153 -5.21 -0.93 1.57
CA SER A 153 -6.56 -0.37 1.69
C SER A 153 -7.37 -1.13 2.75
N ALA A 154 -7.36 -2.46 2.70
CA ALA A 154 -8.02 -3.30 3.70
C ALA A 154 -7.42 -3.10 5.10
N LEU A 155 -6.08 -2.99 5.21
CA LEU A 155 -5.38 -2.72 6.46
C LEU A 155 -5.81 -1.39 7.08
N GLY A 156 -5.85 -0.32 6.30
CA GLY A 156 -6.27 1.00 6.78
C GLY A 156 -7.72 1.00 7.26
N VAL A 157 -8.61 0.37 6.50
CA VAL A 157 -10.02 0.20 6.89
C VAL A 157 -10.14 -0.63 8.17
N ALA A 158 -9.43 -1.76 8.26
CA ALA A 158 -9.46 -2.62 9.43
C ALA A 158 -8.99 -1.85 10.68
N LEU A 159 -7.85 -1.15 10.61
CA LEU A 159 -7.33 -0.36 11.72
C LEU A 159 -8.28 0.75 12.14
N ALA A 160 -8.94 1.43 11.18
CA ALA A 160 -9.93 2.46 11.48
C ALA A 160 -11.18 1.91 12.19
N LEU A 161 -11.58 0.67 11.89
CA LEU A 161 -12.75 0.04 12.50
C LEU A 161 -12.44 -0.58 13.87
N TRP A 162 -11.23 -1.14 14.07
CA TRP A 162 -10.85 -1.82 15.30
C TRP A 162 -10.33 -0.88 16.39
N SER A 163 -9.80 0.29 16.01
CA SER A 163 -9.19 1.22 16.95
C SER A 163 -10.23 2.11 17.62
N ARG A 164 -10.08 2.31 18.93
CA ARG A 164 -10.95 3.17 19.73
C ARG A 164 -10.67 4.67 19.57
N SER A 165 -9.44 5.03 19.17
CA SER A 165 -9.03 6.42 18.95
C SER A 165 -8.19 6.55 17.69
N ARG A 166 -8.13 7.78 17.14
CA ARG A 166 -7.28 8.11 16.00
C ARG A 166 -5.82 7.81 16.28
N ASP A 167 -5.33 8.25 17.44
CA ASP A 167 -3.92 8.12 17.80
C ASP A 167 -3.49 6.67 17.98
N ALA A 168 -4.36 5.83 18.55
CA ALA A 168 -4.13 4.39 18.64
C ALA A 168 -4.07 3.75 17.24
N ALA A 169 -4.97 4.12 16.32
CA ALA A 169 -4.98 3.63 14.95
C ALA A 169 -3.70 4.02 14.19
N LEU A 170 -3.28 5.28 14.32
CA LEU A 170 -2.07 5.81 13.67
C LEU A 170 -0.81 5.15 14.23
N SER A 171 -0.71 5.01 15.55
CA SER A 171 0.43 4.36 16.20
C SER A 171 0.55 2.90 15.77
N LEU A 172 -0.57 2.16 15.76
CA LEU A 172 -0.60 0.77 15.34
C LEU A 172 -0.26 0.62 13.85
N SER A 173 -0.77 1.52 13.00
CA SER A 173 -0.42 1.57 11.58
C SER A 173 1.08 1.77 11.35
N ASN A 174 1.70 2.67 12.12
CA ASN A 174 3.14 2.91 12.02
C ASN A 174 3.96 1.69 12.43
N ILE A 175 3.61 1.07 13.56
CA ILE A 175 4.32 -0.12 14.05
C ILE A 175 4.18 -1.26 13.04
N ILE A 176 2.96 -1.58 12.62
CA ILE A 176 2.72 -2.64 11.63
C ILE A 176 3.41 -2.32 10.32
N GLY A 177 3.29 -1.08 9.84
CA GLY A 177 3.86 -0.66 8.56
C GLY A 177 5.38 -0.74 8.54
N MET A 178 6.05 -0.19 9.58
CA MET A 178 7.51 -0.24 9.66
C MET A 178 8.04 -1.66 9.83
N LEU A 179 7.40 -2.47 10.67
CA LEU A 179 7.80 -3.87 10.85
C LEU A 179 7.57 -4.67 9.56
N ALA A 180 6.39 -4.55 8.94
CA ALA A 180 6.07 -5.26 7.72
C ALA A 180 7.01 -4.86 6.56
N ALA A 181 7.26 -3.57 6.37
CA ALA A 181 8.17 -3.08 5.34
C ALA A 181 9.62 -3.49 5.62
N GLY A 182 10.08 -3.33 6.87
CA GLY A 182 11.46 -3.66 7.27
C GLY A 182 11.77 -5.16 7.10
N ILE A 183 10.94 -6.02 7.67
CA ILE A 183 11.08 -7.48 7.53
C ILE A 183 10.86 -7.91 6.08
N GLY A 184 10.00 -7.21 5.34
CA GLY A 184 9.70 -7.50 3.95
C GLY A 184 10.78 -7.12 2.94
N GLY A 185 11.89 -6.50 3.37
CA GLY A 185 13.02 -6.21 2.49
C GLY A 185 13.08 -4.77 1.98
N SER A 186 12.36 -3.80 2.62
CA SER A 186 12.40 -2.41 2.17
C SER A 186 13.71 -1.69 2.49
N PHE A 187 14.50 -2.17 3.44
CA PHE A 187 15.79 -1.57 3.84
C PHE A 187 17.01 -2.31 3.32
N SER A 188 16.86 -3.60 2.99
CA SER A 188 17.93 -4.45 2.44
C SER A 188 17.34 -5.61 1.67
N THR A 189 18.12 -6.25 0.80
CA THR A 189 17.67 -7.47 0.14
C THR A 189 17.45 -8.58 1.17
N VAL A 190 16.37 -9.35 1.02
CA VAL A 190 16.04 -10.42 1.98
C VAL A 190 17.11 -11.55 1.96
N SER A 191 17.84 -11.69 0.85
CA SER A 191 19.01 -12.57 0.72
C SER A 191 20.10 -12.30 1.75
N SER A 192 20.24 -11.04 2.21
CA SER A 192 21.21 -10.65 3.24
C SER A 192 20.77 -10.96 4.67
N PHE A 193 19.54 -11.42 4.89
CA PHE A 193 19.02 -11.72 6.22
C PHE A 193 19.51 -13.08 6.72
N PRO A 194 19.64 -13.28 8.06
CA PRO A 194 19.80 -14.59 8.64
C PRO A 194 18.62 -15.52 8.28
N ASP A 195 18.83 -16.84 8.23
CA ASP A 195 17.83 -17.82 7.78
C ASP A 195 16.47 -17.69 8.47
N TRP A 196 16.45 -17.48 9.79
CA TRP A 196 15.21 -17.29 10.53
C TRP A 196 14.45 -16.04 10.09
N ALA A 197 15.15 -14.96 9.75
CA ALA A 197 14.54 -13.71 9.33
C ALA A 197 14.00 -13.78 7.89
N GLN A 198 14.65 -14.58 7.02
CA GLN A 198 14.13 -14.86 5.68
C GLN A 198 12.80 -15.63 5.75
N HIS A 199 12.64 -16.55 6.70
CA HIS A 199 11.36 -17.22 6.93
C HIS A 199 10.30 -16.25 7.49
N ALA A 200 10.69 -15.40 8.43
CA ALA A 200 9.79 -14.38 9.00
C ALA A 200 9.34 -13.35 7.94
N ALA A 201 10.19 -13.01 6.96
CA ALA A 201 9.86 -12.10 5.87
C ALA A 201 8.60 -12.54 5.10
N ARG A 202 8.39 -13.84 4.93
CA ARG A 202 7.23 -14.40 4.22
C ARG A 202 5.88 -14.10 4.90
N LEU A 203 5.89 -13.70 6.18
CA LEU A 203 4.70 -13.27 6.90
C LEU A 203 4.31 -11.82 6.57
N SER A 204 5.16 -11.09 5.86
CA SER A 204 4.90 -9.72 5.46
C SER A 204 4.38 -9.65 4.02
N PRO A 205 3.29 -8.90 3.76
CA PRO A 205 2.85 -8.63 2.40
C PRO A 205 3.87 -7.80 1.60
N ALA A 206 4.74 -7.01 2.28
CA ALA A 206 5.82 -6.28 1.63
C ALA A 206 6.83 -7.22 0.95
N TYR A 207 7.18 -8.33 1.60
CA TYR A 207 8.07 -9.33 1.03
C TYR A 207 7.57 -9.82 -0.34
N TRP A 208 6.30 -10.21 -0.40
CA TRP A 208 5.70 -10.73 -1.64
C TRP A 208 5.62 -9.68 -2.73
N ALA A 209 5.32 -8.42 -2.37
CA ALA A 209 5.27 -7.32 -3.32
C ALA A 209 6.68 -6.96 -3.83
N ILE A 210 7.67 -6.78 -2.93
CA ILE A 210 9.05 -6.42 -3.30
C ILE A 210 9.68 -7.52 -4.14
N THR A 211 9.56 -8.79 -3.72
CA THR A 211 10.13 -9.93 -4.46
C THR A 211 9.49 -10.05 -5.85
N ALA A 212 8.17 -9.88 -5.96
CA ALA A 212 7.50 -9.91 -7.26
C ALA A 212 7.94 -8.75 -8.17
N ILE A 213 8.09 -7.53 -7.64
CA ILE A 213 8.58 -6.38 -8.39
C ILE A 213 10.04 -6.59 -8.79
N HIS A 214 10.86 -7.16 -7.91
CA HIS A 214 12.26 -7.49 -8.18
C HIS A 214 12.39 -8.45 -9.37
N GLU A 215 11.62 -9.55 -9.39
CA GLU A 215 11.61 -10.50 -10.50
C GLU A 215 11.16 -9.86 -11.82
N VAL A 216 10.14 -9.00 -11.79
CA VAL A 216 9.73 -8.24 -12.98
C VAL A 216 10.83 -7.26 -13.41
N SER A 217 11.52 -6.63 -12.46
CA SER A 217 12.47 -5.55 -12.75
C SER A 217 13.82 -6.06 -13.24
N LEU A 218 14.32 -7.16 -12.67
CA LEU A 218 15.67 -7.67 -12.91
C LEU A 218 15.69 -8.96 -13.72
N ASP A 219 14.74 -9.89 -13.44
CA ASP A 219 14.74 -11.21 -14.07
C ASP A 219 13.82 -11.26 -15.31
N GLY A 220 13.16 -10.15 -15.66
CA GLY A 220 12.31 -10.07 -16.83
C GLY A 220 11.00 -10.86 -16.71
N ALA A 221 10.55 -11.16 -15.48
CA ALA A 221 9.39 -12.00 -15.23
C ALA A 221 8.10 -11.46 -15.85
N GLY A 222 7.27 -12.37 -16.33
CA GLY A 222 5.93 -12.13 -16.84
C GLY A 222 4.84 -12.32 -15.77
N LEU A 223 3.58 -12.13 -16.18
CA LEU A 223 2.44 -12.25 -15.27
C LEU A 223 2.28 -13.68 -14.69
N ALA A 224 2.60 -14.70 -15.48
CA ALA A 224 2.49 -16.09 -15.06
C ALA A 224 3.53 -16.42 -13.96
N ASP A 225 4.74 -15.87 -14.06
CA ASP A 225 5.85 -16.15 -13.15
C ASP A 225 5.58 -15.58 -11.75
N VAL A 226 4.97 -14.40 -11.68
CA VAL A 226 4.61 -13.73 -10.42
C VAL A 226 3.22 -14.10 -9.89
N GLY A 227 2.50 -14.97 -10.59
CA GLY A 227 1.12 -15.35 -10.28
C GLY A 227 0.91 -15.85 -8.85
N VAL A 228 1.83 -16.69 -8.35
CA VAL A 228 1.79 -17.21 -6.98
C VAL A 228 1.88 -16.05 -5.96
N ARG A 229 2.78 -15.09 -6.18
CA ARG A 229 2.97 -13.93 -5.29
C ARG A 229 1.76 -13.03 -5.25
N ILE A 230 1.16 -12.78 -6.41
CA ILE A 230 -0.11 -12.07 -6.53
C ILE A 230 -1.22 -12.83 -5.77
N GLY A 231 -1.29 -14.14 -5.91
CA GLY A 231 -2.23 -14.98 -5.18
C GLY A 231 -2.07 -14.88 -3.66
N VAL A 232 -0.84 -14.84 -3.16
CA VAL A 232 -0.58 -14.64 -1.72
C VAL A 232 -1.01 -13.24 -1.26
N LEU A 233 -0.76 -12.19 -2.04
CA LEU A 233 -1.23 -10.83 -1.72
C LEU A 233 -2.77 -10.78 -1.63
N TRP A 234 -3.48 -11.45 -2.55
CA TRP A 234 -4.94 -11.58 -2.46
C TRP A 234 -5.38 -12.40 -1.25
N GLY A 235 -4.59 -13.37 -0.81
CA GLY A 235 -4.79 -14.09 0.46
C GLY A 235 -4.71 -13.15 1.68
N PHE A 236 -3.67 -12.30 1.75
CA PHE A 236 -3.57 -11.25 2.78
C PHE A 236 -4.75 -10.30 2.75
N PHE A 237 -5.13 -9.83 1.57
CA PHE A 237 -6.31 -8.99 1.40
C PHE A 237 -7.57 -9.66 1.95
N ALA A 238 -7.83 -10.91 1.59
CA ALA A 238 -9.02 -11.64 2.01
C ALA A 238 -9.09 -11.79 3.55
N VAL A 239 -7.96 -12.12 4.19
CA VAL A 239 -7.88 -12.23 5.65
C VAL A 239 -8.16 -10.89 6.33
N ILE A 240 -7.46 -9.82 5.91
CA ILE A 240 -7.59 -8.49 6.53
C ILE A 240 -8.99 -7.91 6.27
N ALA A 241 -9.51 -8.03 5.06
CA ALA A 241 -10.87 -7.60 4.71
C ALA A 241 -11.93 -8.39 5.48
N GLY A 242 -11.73 -9.71 5.66
CA GLY A 242 -12.57 -10.54 6.50
C GLY A 242 -12.62 -10.06 7.95
N LEU A 243 -11.47 -9.76 8.55
CA LEU A 243 -11.38 -9.18 9.90
C LEU A 243 -12.11 -7.81 9.98
N ALA A 244 -11.94 -6.96 8.99
CA ALA A 244 -12.65 -5.68 8.92
C ALA A 244 -14.17 -5.86 8.84
N LEU A 245 -14.66 -6.83 8.06
CA LEU A 245 -16.08 -7.15 7.93
C LEU A 245 -16.69 -7.73 9.22
N VAL A 246 -15.95 -8.56 9.95
CA VAL A 246 -16.38 -9.07 11.25
C VAL A 246 -16.63 -7.91 12.21
N GLN A 247 -15.67 -7.00 12.33
CA GLN A 247 -15.81 -5.84 13.22
C GLN A 247 -16.97 -4.92 12.78
N PHE A 248 -17.14 -4.72 11.49
CA PHE A 248 -18.24 -3.92 10.96
C PHE A 248 -19.62 -4.50 11.32
N ARG A 249 -19.73 -5.82 11.41
CA ARG A 249 -20.99 -6.49 11.82
C ARG A 249 -21.24 -6.35 13.33
N TYR A 250 -20.20 -6.47 14.16
CA TYR A 250 -20.32 -6.32 15.63
C TYR A 250 -20.77 -4.93 16.07
N HIS A 251 -20.47 -3.87 15.32
CA HIS A 251 -20.96 -2.51 15.60
C HIS A 251 -22.39 -2.26 15.09
N ARG A 252 -23.07 -3.29 14.61
CA ARG A 252 -24.49 -3.22 14.18
C ARG A 252 -25.46 -3.53 15.33
N GLU A 253 -25.00 -4.20 16.38
CA GLU A 253 -25.76 -4.51 17.60
C GLU A 253 -25.48 -3.46 18.69
#